data_ee63ec93a86428a3e7b7e6f009e45d96
#
_entry.id   ee63ec93a86428a3e7b7e6f009e45d96
#
_cell.length_a   1.000
_cell.length_b   1.000
_cell.length_c   1.000
_cell.angle_alpha   90.00
_cell.angle_beta   90.00
_cell.angle_gamma   90.00
#
_symmetry.space_group_name_H-M   'P 1'
#
loop_
_entity.id
_entity.type
_entity.pdbx_description
1 polymer ?
#
loop_
_entity_poly.entity_id
_entity_poly.type
_entity_poly.pdbx_seq_one_letter_code
_entity_poly.pdbx_strand_id
1 'polypeptide(L)'
;MERVQDPVTKWCVLIEETVGRGESQRWGVSEISKFDTRDEALAAAEQAVREYQPQHPTFAKGRDAYQVGEDSWIVWVPGATREYHFRVSVGKQV
;
A
#
# COMPACT_ATOMS: atom_id res chain seq x y z
N MET A 1 11.30 -29.87 -24.57
CA MET A 1 10.60 -29.27 -23.94
C MET A 1 10.34 -28.09 -24.40
N GLU A 2 9.61 -27.75 -24.33
CA GLU A 2 9.29 -26.70 -24.73
C GLU A 2 9.66 -25.66 -23.99
N ARG A 3 10.12 -24.76 -24.51
CA ARG A 3 10.44 -23.67 -23.81
C ARG A 3 9.25 -23.09 -23.20
N VAL A 4 9.34 -22.94 -21.98
CA VAL A 4 8.30 -22.28 -21.30
C VAL A 4 8.42 -20.80 -21.57
N GLN A 5 7.32 -20.18 -21.88
CA GLN A 5 7.31 -18.81 -22.09
C GLN A 5 7.67 -18.06 -20.81
N ASP A 6 8.39 -16.98 -20.90
CA ASP A 6 8.71 -16.19 -19.74
C ASP A 6 7.45 -15.75 -19.04
N PRO A 7 7.44 -15.76 -17.73
CA PRO A 7 6.25 -15.31 -17.02
C PRO A 7 5.99 -13.85 -17.34
N VAL A 8 4.73 -13.52 -17.43
CA VAL A 8 4.33 -12.14 -17.60
C VAL A 8 4.70 -11.39 -16.34
N THR A 9 5.49 -10.35 -16.50
CA THR A 9 5.86 -9.52 -15.36
C THR A 9 4.65 -8.68 -14.96
N LYS A 10 4.32 -8.75 -13.69
CA LYS A 10 3.26 -7.91 -13.14
C LYS A 10 3.85 -6.82 -12.28
N TRP A 11 3.21 -5.68 -12.34
CA TRP A 11 3.50 -4.57 -11.46
C TRP A 11 2.44 -4.56 -10.38
N CYS A 12 2.84 -4.25 -9.17
CA CYS A 12 1.97 -4.41 -8.01
C CYS A 12 1.93 -3.14 -7.19
N VAL A 13 0.78 -2.91 -6.59
CA VAL A 13 0.67 -1.94 -5.51
C VAL A 13 0.56 -2.74 -4.22
N LEU A 14 1.45 -2.44 -3.28
CA LEU A 14 1.45 -3.08 -1.98
C LEU A 14 1.09 -2.04 -0.94
N ILE A 15 0.19 -2.41 -0.02
CA ILE A 15 -0.14 -1.54 1.10
C ILE A 15 0.25 -2.26 2.38
N GLU A 16 1.04 -1.56 3.19
CA GLU A 16 1.47 -2.04 4.50
C GLU A 16 0.88 -1.12 5.55
N GLU A 17 0.35 -1.70 6.59
CA GLU A 17 -0.34 -0.93 7.64
C GLU A 17 -0.41 -1.75 8.91
N THR A 18 -0.84 -1.10 9.99
CA THR A 18 -1.15 -1.82 11.22
C THR A 18 -2.44 -2.60 11.03
N VAL A 19 -2.37 -3.91 11.20
CA VAL A 19 -3.51 -4.80 11.06
C VAL A 19 -3.75 -5.53 12.37
N GLY A 20 -4.97 -6.04 12.54
CA GLY A 20 -5.33 -6.78 13.74
C GLY A 20 -5.91 -5.88 14.82
N ARG A 21 -6.25 -6.47 15.95
CA ARG A 21 -6.89 -5.76 17.05
C ARG A 21 -6.21 -6.06 18.36
N GLY A 22 -6.23 -5.05 19.25
CA GLY A 22 -5.72 -5.22 20.60
C GLY A 22 -4.27 -5.68 20.60
N GLU A 23 -4.02 -6.74 21.33
CA GLU A 23 -2.66 -7.26 21.45
C GLU A 23 -2.20 -7.97 20.18
N SER A 24 -3.13 -8.21 19.26
CA SER A 24 -2.79 -8.84 17.97
C SER A 24 -2.41 -7.83 16.92
N GLN A 25 -2.37 -6.56 17.24
CA GLN A 25 -1.96 -5.55 16.25
C GLN A 25 -0.53 -5.79 15.81
N ARG A 26 -0.31 -5.68 14.52
CA ARG A 26 1.02 -5.81 13.94
C ARG A 26 1.08 -5.06 12.63
N TRP A 27 2.27 -4.71 12.21
CA TRP A 27 2.52 -4.13 10.90
C TRP A 27 2.57 -5.27 9.89
N GLY A 28 1.87 -5.11 8.78
CA GLY A 28 1.88 -6.14 7.76
C GLY A 28 1.36 -5.64 6.44
N VAL A 29 1.51 -6.47 5.42
CA VAL A 29 0.96 -6.21 4.10
C VAL A 29 -0.52 -6.54 4.15
N SER A 30 -1.36 -5.55 3.88
CA SER A 30 -2.81 -5.71 3.94
C SER A 30 -3.42 -5.88 2.55
N GLU A 31 -2.75 -5.38 1.51
CA GLU A 31 -3.28 -5.48 0.15
C GLU A 31 -2.16 -5.61 -0.85
N ILE A 32 -2.40 -6.44 -1.86
CA ILE A 32 -1.53 -6.56 -3.03
C ILE A 32 -2.44 -6.55 -4.24
N SER A 33 -2.28 -5.55 -5.11
CA SER A 33 -3.04 -5.44 -6.35
C SER A 33 -2.09 -5.54 -7.52
N LYS A 34 -2.50 -6.21 -8.58
CA LYS A 34 -1.62 -6.48 -9.71
C LYS A 34 -2.09 -5.74 -10.96
N PHE A 35 -1.14 -5.26 -11.73
CA PHE A 35 -1.38 -4.48 -12.94
C PHE A 35 -0.41 -4.95 -14.01
N ASP A 36 -0.78 -4.71 -15.27
CA ASP A 36 0.06 -5.12 -16.40
C ASP A 36 1.22 -4.17 -16.64
N THR A 37 1.06 -2.89 -16.30
CA THR A 37 2.09 -1.90 -16.55
C THR A 37 2.43 -1.13 -15.29
N ARG A 38 3.64 -0.57 -15.28
CA ARG A 38 4.08 0.27 -14.18
C ARG A 38 3.22 1.53 -14.08
N ASP A 39 2.84 2.10 -15.21
CA ASP A 39 2.01 3.31 -15.20
C ASP A 39 0.65 3.07 -14.57
N GLU A 40 0.05 1.92 -14.85
CA GLU A 40 -1.22 1.56 -14.21
C GLU A 40 -1.04 1.41 -12.69
N ALA A 41 0.04 0.75 -12.28
CA ALA A 41 0.30 0.57 -10.86
C ALA A 41 0.55 1.91 -10.17
N LEU A 42 1.30 2.81 -10.81
CA LEU A 42 1.55 4.13 -10.23
C LEU A 42 0.26 4.93 -10.07
N ALA A 43 -0.61 4.88 -11.07
CA ALA A 43 -1.89 5.58 -10.98
C ALA A 43 -2.73 5.03 -9.83
N ALA A 44 -2.77 3.70 -9.70
CA ALA A 44 -3.50 3.06 -8.62
C ALA A 44 -2.89 3.38 -7.26
N ALA A 45 -1.57 3.45 -7.18
CA ALA A 45 -0.89 3.80 -5.93
C ALA A 45 -1.22 5.23 -5.52
N GLU A 46 -1.19 6.16 -6.46
CA GLU A 46 -1.52 7.56 -6.16
C GLU A 46 -2.97 7.70 -5.70
N GLN A 47 -3.87 6.93 -6.29
CA GLN A 47 -5.24 6.92 -5.83
C GLN A 47 -5.35 6.38 -4.40
N ALA A 48 -4.63 5.29 -4.10
CA ALA A 48 -4.64 4.71 -2.76
C ALA A 48 -4.09 5.68 -1.72
N VAL A 49 -3.05 6.44 -2.08
CA VAL A 49 -2.50 7.46 -1.19
C VAL A 49 -3.58 8.47 -0.78
N ARG A 50 -4.46 8.81 -1.70
CA ARG A 50 -5.51 9.79 -1.44
C ARG A 50 -6.75 9.19 -0.79
N GLU A 51 -7.07 7.93 -1.11
CA GLU A 51 -8.41 7.40 -0.84
C GLU A 51 -8.45 6.14 0.00
N TYR A 52 -7.36 5.41 0.14
CA TYR A 52 -7.37 4.16 0.88
C TYR A 52 -7.72 4.41 2.34
N GLN A 53 -8.64 3.60 2.87
CA GLN A 53 -9.04 3.69 4.27
C GLN A 53 -8.35 2.56 5.04
N PRO A 54 -7.33 2.89 5.85
CA PRO A 54 -6.63 1.85 6.61
C PRO A 54 -7.51 1.28 7.71
N GLN A 55 -7.13 0.09 8.21
CA GLN A 55 -7.85 -0.50 9.33
C GLN A 55 -7.81 0.39 10.56
N HIS A 56 -6.70 1.04 10.79
CA HIS A 56 -6.51 1.92 11.94
C HIS A 56 -6.03 3.28 11.46
N PRO A 57 -6.46 4.36 12.10
CA PRO A 57 -7.36 4.40 13.25
C PRO A 57 -8.81 4.20 12.82
N THR A 58 -9.67 3.84 13.79
CA THR A 58 -11.09 3.73 13.53
C THR A 58 -11.69 5.08 13.14
N PHE A 59 -11.25 6.13 13.80
CA PHE A 59 -11.71 7.49 13.50
C PHE A 59 -10.51 8.35 13.14
N ALA A 60 -10.35 8.60 11.85
CA ALA A 60 -9.24 9.41 11.36
C ALA A 60 -9.57 10.88 11.54
N LYS A 61 -8.59 11.64 12.03
CA LYS A 61 -8.74 13.08 12.18
C LYS A 61 -8.11 13.86 11.05
N GLY A 62 -7.44 13.19 10.13
CA GLY A 62 -6.79 13.84 9.01
C GLY A 62 -5.92 12.86 8.29
N ARG A 63 -5.19 13.40 7.33
CA ARG A 63 -4.35 12.57 6.49
C ARG A 63 -3.31 13.44 5.82
N ASP A 64 -2.05 13.09 5.99
CA ASP A 64 -0.95 13.75 5.30
C ASP A 64 -0.15 12.70 4.55
N ALA A 65 0.15 12.97 3.31
CA ALA A 65 0.86 12.03 2.47
C ALA A 65 2.24 12.57 2.11
N TYR A 66 3.21 11.69 2.14
CA TYR A 66 4.60 12.03 1.82
C TYR A 66 5.12 11.06 0.79
N GLN A 67 5.68 11.58 -0.28
CA GLN A 67 6.37 10.72 -1.25
C GLN A 67 7.82 10.54 -0.77
N VAL A 68 8.21 9.29 -0.56
CA VAL A 68 9.52 8.98 0.01
C VAL A 68 10.41 8.24 -0.99
N GLY A 69 10.14 8.42 -2.26
CA GLY A 69 10.86 7.80 -3.35
C GLY A 69 10.00 7.87 -4.59
N GLU A 70 10.49 7.38 -5.72
CA GLU A 70 9.70 7.42 -6.93
C GLU A 70 8.48 6.51 -6.86
N ASP A 71 8.58 5.43 -6.08
CA ASP A 71 7.60 4.38 -6.07
C ASP A 71 7.02 4.12 -4.68
N SER A 72 7.16 5.04 -3.75
CA SER A 72 6.78 4.78 -2.37
C SER A 72 6.26 6.03 -1.68
N TRP A 73 5.19 5.84 -0.91
CA TRP A 73 4.55 6.92 -0.16
C TRP A 73 4.23 6.45 1.24
N ILE A 74 4.34 7.37 2.19
CA ILE A 74 3.86 7.15 3.55
C ILE A 74 2.69 8.09 3.78
N VAL A 75 1.60 7.56 4.29
CA VAL A 75 0.41 8.35 4.61
C VAL A 75 0.24 8.34 6.12
N TRP A 76 0.31 9.50 6.71
CA TRP A 76 0.18 9.69 8.15
C TRP A 76 -1.28 9.95 8.47
N VAL A 77 -1.84 9.16 9.39
CA VAL A 77 -3.27 9.25 9.69
C VAL A 77 -3.45 9.33 11.20
N PRO A 78 -3.54 10.53 11.75
CA PRO A 78 -3.78 10.67 13.18
C PRO A 78 -5.19 10.23 13.53
N GLY A 79 -5.31 9.53 14.65
CA GLY A 79 -6.59 9.12 15.19
C GLY A 79 -6.93 9.89 16.44
N ALA A 80 -8.01 9.46 17.11
CA ALA A 80 -8.49 10.16 18.31
C ALA A 80 -7.51 10.03 19.47
N THR A 81 -6.87 8.86 19.63
CA THR A 81 -5.98 8.60 20.76
C THR A 81 -4.58 8.20 20.35
N ARG A 82 -4.38 7.79 19.12
CA ARG A 82 -3.10 7.34 18.61
C ARG A 82 -2.94 7.78 17.18
N GLU A 83 -1.69 7.80 16.74
CA GLU A 83 -1.35 8.11 15.36
C GLU A 83 -0.97 6.83 14.65
N TYR A 84 -1.37 6.71 13.41
CA TYR A 84 -1.07 5.56 12.58
C TYR A 84 -0.53 6.04 11.24
N HIS A 85 0.06 5.14 10.50
CA HIS A 85 0.43 5.43 9.13
C HIS A 85 0.32 4.16 8.32
N PHE A 86 0.26 4.32 7.01
CA PHE A 86 0.40 3.18 6.11
C PHE A 86 1.35 3.55 4.98
N ARG A 87 1.90 2.53 4.36
CA ARG A 87 2.81 2.73 3.24
C ARG A 87 2.20 2.14 1.98
N VAL A 88 2.33 2.88 0.88
CA VAL A 88 1.93 2.42 -0.45
C VAL A 88 3.19 2.33 -1.28
N SER A 89 3.41 1.19 -1.91
CA SER A 89 4.60 0.97 -2.72
C SER A 89 4.22 0.35 -4.04
N VAL A 90 4.94 0.72 -5.09
CA VAL A 90 4.84 0.05 -6.38
C VAL A 90 6.05 -0.84 -6.52
N GLY A 91 5.82 -2.10 -6.82
CA GLY A 91 6.89 -3.07 -7.00
C GLY A 91 6.62 -3.96 -8.19
N LYS A 92 7.62 -4.74 -8.52
CA LYS A 92 7.53 -5.69 -9.62
C LYS A 92 7.55 -7.09 -9.05
N GLN A 93 6.59 -7.89 -9.48
CA GLN A 93 6.54 -9.28 -9.03
C GLN A 93 7.71 -10.04 -9.68
N VAL A 94 8.44 -10.70 -8.87
CA VAL A 94 9.61 -11.47 -9.31
C VAL A 94 9.40 -12.96 -9.12
#